data_c3f32ce5497c6ec6451e48b6355beff7
#
_entry.id   c3f32ce5497c6ec6451e48b6355beff7
#
_cell.length_a   1.000
_cell.length_b   1.000
_cell.length_c   1.000
_cell.angle_alpha   90.00
_cell.angle_beta   90.00
_cell.angle_gamma   90.00
#
_symmetry.space_group_name_H-M   'P 1'
#
loop_
_entity.id
_entity.type
_entity.pdbx_description
1 polymer ?
#
loop_
_entity_poly.entity_id
_entity_poly.type
_entity_poly.pdbx_seq_one_letter_code
_entity_poly.pdbx_strand_id
1 'polypeptide(L)'
;DMKYADLGLVQPEGGSEDGERVRPEMSHRKIPNPDDVSKLRLIDKDTGEIYTFKTKEELGQFKYQRYIKRYLRTIASIDESVGELLDYLDNNNLADNTLVIYTSDQGFFMGEHGWFDKRFMYEESLQMPFLARFPEKIPGGQINESLACNIDFAPTFLDVAELKIPTYMQGSSLLPLMTGKLPKNWQTVVYHRYWMHRDPDHNAYSHYGIRDKRYKLIFWYNEGYELPGTNHGGEDREWELFDCQEDPLELFNVYSDPKYRNVVQQMTLALTTKMSEIGDEPEHEI
;
A
#
# COMPACT_ATOMS: atom_id res chain seq x y z
N ASP A 1 0.43 -17.30 0.28
CA ASP A 1 1.43 -18.37 0.39
C ASP A 1 2.83 -17.82 0.12
N MET A 2 3.54 -17.42 1.17
CA MET A 2 4.93 -17.00 1.07
C MET A 2 5.81 -18.17 0.68
N LYS A 3 6.76 -17.93 -0.21
CA LYS A 3 7.79 -18.91 -0.58
C LYS A 3 8.77 -19.11 0.58
N TYR A 4 9.32 -20.31 0.68
CA TYR A 4 10.34 -20.59 1.70
C TYR A 4 11.59 -19.69 1.51
N ALA A 5 11.96 -19.41 0.27
CA ALA A 5 13.10 -18.57 -0.05
C ALA A 5 12.94 -17.12 0.46
N ASP A 6 11.73 -16.55 0.38
CA ASP A 6 11.43 -15.21 0.92
C ASP A 6 11.60 -15.16 2.45
N LEU A 7 11.44 -16.31 3.09
CA LEU A 7 11.66 -16.51 4.52
C LEU A 7 13.12 -16.89 4.87
N GLY A 8 14.03 -16.93 3.88
CA GLY A 8 15.41 -17.39 4.07
C GLY A 8 15.51 -18.88 4.37
N LEU A 9 14.60 -19.69 3.84
CA LEU A 9 14.53 -21.14 4.06
C LEU A 9 14.78 -21.91 2.77
N VAL A 10 15.34 -23.11 2.89
CA VAL A 10 15.51 -24.06 1.78
C VAL A 10 15.03 -25.45 2.19
N GLN A 11 14.64 -26.23 1.20
CA GLN A 11 14.41 -27.67 1.36
C GLN A 11 15.69 -28.44 1.01
N PRO A 12 16.09 -29.43 1.81
CA PRO A 12 17.31 -30.20 1.55
C PRO A 12 17.21 -31.17 0.37
N GLU A 13 16.00 -31.58 -0.01
CA GLU A 13 15.76 -32.58 -1.06
C GLU A 13 14.74 -32.05 -2.07
N GLY A 14 15.13 -31.99 -3.34
CA GLY A 14 14.23 -31.66 -4.46
C GLY A 14 13.72 -30.23 -4.54
N GLY A 15 14.12 -29.40 -3.63
CA GLY A 15 13.72 -27.98 -3.57
C GLY A 15 14.73 -27.05 -4.23
N SER A 16 15.56 -27.53 -5.12
CA SER A 16 16.65 -26.76 -5.73
C SER A 16 16.18 -25.50 -6.43
N GLU A 17 15.06 -25.57 -7.10
CA GLU A 17 14.49 -24.41 -7.80
C GLU A 17 14.07 -23.31 -6.83
N ASP A 18 13.60 -23.66 -5.65
CA ASP A 18 13.16 -22.71 -4.62
C ASP A 18 14.31 -22.19 -3.77
N GLY A 19 15.38 -22.95 -3.67
CA GLY A 19 16.53 -22.64 -2.82
C GLY A 19 17.64 -21.90 -3.53
N GLU A 20 17.88 -22.21 -4.78
CA GLU A 20 19.09 -21.77 -5.49
C GLU A 20 18.92 -20.49 -6.30
N ARG A 21 17.73 -20.19 -6.78
CA ARG A 21 17.50 -19.03 -7.65
C ARG A 21 16.14 -18.42 -7.43
N VAL A 22 15.96 -17.71 -6.36
CA VAL A 22 14.83 -16.80 -6.28
C VAL A 22 15.17 -15.61 -7.18
N ARG A 23 14.62 -15.61 -8.35
CA ARG A 23 14.59 -14.39 -9.16
C ARG A 23 13.60 -13.43 -8.49
N PRO A 24 13.88 -12.14 -8.44
CA PRO A 24 12.94 -11.14 -7.91
C PRO A 24 11.55 -11.26 -8.54
N GLU A 25 11.49 -11.53 -9.84
CA GLU A 25 10.25 -11.75 -10.59
C GLU A 25 9.45 -13.00 -10.19
N MET A 26 10.03 -13.88 -9.39
CA MET A 26 9.37 -15.10 -8.88
C MET A 26 8.92 -14.98 -7.42
N SER A 27 9.17 -13.84 -6.77
CA SER A 27 8.89 -13.67 -5.34
C SER A 27 7.42 -13.89 -4.96
N HIS A 28 6.51 -13.65 -5.90
CA HIS A 28 5.06 -13.73 -5.68
C HIS A 28 4.43 -15.04 -6.19
N ARG A 29 5.20 -15.93 -6.80
CA ARG A 29 4.64 -17.21 -7.25
C ARG A 29 4.26 -18.08 -6.07
N LYS A 30 3.02 -18.55 -6.09
CA LYS A 30 2.50 -19.48 -5.07
C LYS A 30 3.18 -20.84 -5.24
N ILE A 31 3.90 -21.28 -4.21
CA ILE A 31 4.39 -22.65 -4.11
C ILE A 31 3.45 -23.38 -3.15
N PRO A 32 2.71 -24.40 -3.63
CA PRO A 32 1.82 -25.15 -2.76
C PRO A 32 2.60 -25.81 -1.63
N ASN A 33 2.11 -25.67 -0.41
CA ASN A 33 2.62 -26.49 0.68
C ASN A 33 2.31 -27.95 0.40
N PRO A 34 3.19 -28.91 0.78
CA PRO A 34 2.90 -30.32 0.63
C PRO A 34 1.66 -30.70 1.46
N ASP A 35 0.90 -31.67 0.98
CA ASP A 35 -0.27 -32.18 1.71
C ASP A 35 0.12 -32.78 3.07
N ASP A 36 1.24 -33.48 3.10
CA ASP A 36 1.83 -34.05 4.31
C ASP A 36 3.04 -33.24 4.77
N VAL A 37 2.79 -32.27 5.63
CA VAL A 37 3.82 -31.39 6.20
C VAL A 37 4.76 -32.10 7.16
N SER A 38 4.45 -33.32 7.62
CA SER A 38 5.32 -34.07 8.55
C SER A 38 6.62 -34.50 7.90
N LYS A 39 6.65 -34.57 6.56
CA LYS A 39 7.86 -34.87 5.77
C LYS A 39 8.66 -33.64 5.41
N LEU A 40 8.11 -32.45 5.64
CA LEU A 40 8.75 -31.21 5.31
C LEU A 40 9.91 -30.92 6.25
N ARG A 41 11.07 -30.61 5.68
CA ARG A 41 12.25 -30.13 6.41
C ARG A 41 12.71 -28.84 5.77
N LEU A 42 12.72 -27.77 6.54
CA LEU A 42 13.19 -26.46 6.10
C LEU A 42 14.50 -26.13 6.81
N ILE A 43 15.45 -25.60 6.09
CA ILE A 43 16.75 -25.21 6.62
C ILE A 43 16.86 -23.69 6.55
N ASP A 44 17.22 -23.08 7.65
CA ASP A 44 17.59 -21.66 7.69
C ASP A 44 18.90 -21.45 6.91
N LYS A 45 18.88 -20.56 5.93
CA LYS A 45 20.03 -20.29 5.06
C LYS A 45 21.20 -19.65 5.82
N ASP A 46 20.92 -18.91 6.88
CA ASP A 46 21.90 -18.13 7.61
C ASP A 46 22.49 -18.93 8.77
N THR A 47 21.67 -19.75 9.45
CA THR A 47 22.08 -20.47 10.66
C THR A 47 22.29 -21.98 10.45
N GLY A 48 21.70 -22.55 9.41
CA GLY A 48 21.67 -24.00 9.18
C GLY A 48 20.67 -24.74 10.08
N GLU A 49 19.85 -24.04 10.87
CA GLU A 49 18.85 -24.64 11.74
C GLU A 49 17.78 -25.37 10.93
N ILE A 50 17.37 -26.55 11.41
CA ILE A 50 16.39 -27.41 10.73
C ILE A 50 15.04 -27.31 11.45
N TYR A 51 14.00 -27.01 10.71
CA TYR A 51 12.63 -26.94 11.17
C TYR A 51 11.79 -28.08 10.58
N THR A 52 10.96 -28.71 11.42
CA THR A 52 9.99 -29.76 11.05
C THR A 52 8.63 -29.42 11.64
N PHE A 53 7.57 -29.94 11.04
CA PHE A 53 6.20 -29.56 11.39
C PHE A 53 5.32 -30.82 11.52
N LYS A 54 4.38 -30.79 12.45
CA LYS A 54 3.39 -31.86 12.62
C LYS A 54 2.09 -31.57 11.88
N THR A 55 1.72 -30.30 11.80
CA THR A 55 0.46 -29.85 11.19
C THR A 55 0.66 -28.67 10.26
N LYS A 56 -0.32 -28.44 9.36
CA LYS A 56 -0.34 -27.26 8.48
C LYS A 56 -0.44 -25.94 9.27
N GLU A 57 -1.10 -25.98 10.42
CA GLU A 57 -1.23 -24.84 11.33
C GLU A 57 0.13 -24.43 11.91
N GLU A 58 0.93 -25.41 12.38
CA GLU A 58 2.29 -25.16 12.87
C GLU A 58 3.16 -24.52 11.78
N LEU A 59 3.10 -25.05 10.55
CA LEU A 59 3.81 -24.48 9.41
C LEU A 59 3.33 -23.05 9.12
N GLY A 60 2.04 -22.80 9.11
CA GLY A 60 1.44 -21.49 8.87
C GLY A 60 1.89 -20.47 9.91
N GLN A 61 1.79 -20.81 11.20
CA GLN A 61 2.26 -19.96 12.29
C GLN A 61 3.76 -19.68 12.22
N PHE A 62 4.55 -20.69 11.93
CA PHE A 62 6.01 -20.54 11.76
C PHE A 62 6.34 -19.58 10.61
N LYS A 63 5.72 -19.76 9.43
CA LYS A 63 5.92 -18.89 8.26
C LYS A 63 5.56 -17.45 8.60
N TYR A 64 4.40 -17.23 9.20
CA TYR A 64 3.95 -15.89 9.58
C TYR A 64 4.88 -15.22 10.59
N GLN A 65 5.22 -15.91 11.68
CA GLN A 65 6.14 -15.39 12.70
C GLN A 65 7.52 -15.07 12.15
N ARG A 66 8.03 -15.91 11.25
CA ARG A 66 9.30 -15.67 10.61
C ARG A 66 9.26 -14.45 9.69
N TYR A 67 8.21 -14.33 8.90
CA TYR A 67 7.98 -13.17 8.03
C TYR A 67 7.92 -11.87 8.83
N ILE A 68 7.05 -11.77 9.81
CA ILE A 68 6.88 -10.57 10.63
C ILE A 68 8.18 -10.19 11.36
N LYS A 69 8.90 -11.18 11.91
CA LYS A 69 10.19 -10.90 12.57
C LYS A 69 11.25 -10.37 11.60
N ARG A 70 11.29 -10.86 10.38
CA ARG A 70 12.21 -10.34 9.34
C ARG A 70 11.81 -8.93 8.93
N TYR A 71 10.53 -8.68 8.70
CA TYR A 71 9.99 -7.35 8.41
C TYR A 71 10.36 -6.34 9.53
N LEU A 72 10.09 -6.68 10.78
CA LEU A 72 10.40 -5.83 11.93
C LEU A 72 11.91 -5.56 12.10
N ARG A 73 12.78 -6.52 11.76
CA ARG A 73 14.23 -6.29 11.76
C ARG A 73 14.64 -5.24 10.71
N THR A 74 14.01 -5.27 9.54
CA THR A 74 14.24 -4.24 8.51
C THR A 74 13.76 -2.87 9.01
N ILE A 75 12.60 -2.80 9.65
CA ILE A 75 12.10 -1.56 10.25
C ILE A 75 13.05 -1.04 11.33
N ALA A 76 13.56 -1.91 12.19
CA ALA A 76 14.54 -1.50 13.22
C ALA A 76 15.82 -0.90 12.59
N SER A 77 16.31 -1.48 11.49
CA SER A 77 17.48 -0.94 10.78
C SER A 77 17.18 0.42 10.13
N ILE A 78 15.95 0.61 9.62
CA ILE A 78 15.52 1.90 9.08
C ILE A 78 15.45 2.95 10.20
N ASP A 79 14.91 2.57 11.36
CA ASP A 79 14.81 3.45 12.53
C ASP A 79 16.17 3.95 12.99
N GLU A 80 17.17 3.06 13.10
CA GLU A 80 18.56 3.42 13.38
C GLU A 80 19.12 4.41 12.35
N SER A 81 18.93 4.13 11.05
CA SER A 81 19.42 4.99 9.97
C SER A 81 18.77 6.37 9.97
N VAL A 82 17.45 6.45 10.29
CA VAL A 82 16.76 7.73 10.45
C VAL A 82 17.31 8.48 11.65
N GLY A 83 17.56 7.80 12.77
CA GLY A 83 18.18 8.39 13.96
C GLY A 83 19.54 9.01 13.63
N GLU A 84 20.44 8.26 12.99
CA GLU A 84 21.76 8.75 12.57
C GLU A 84 21.68 9.99 11.66
N LEU A 85 20.70 10.00 10.74
CA LEU A 85 20.48 11.15 9.84
C LEU A 85 20.00 12.39 10.62
N LEU A 86 19.09 12.23 11.57
CA LEU A 86 18.61 13.32 12.41
C LEU A 86 19.71 13.86 13.30
N ASP A 87 20.51 12.98 13.93
CA ASP A 87 21.67 13.36 14.73
C ASP A 87 22.71 14.14 13.89
N TYR A 88 22.94 13.70 12.64
CA TYR A 88 23.82 14.42 11.73
C TYR A 88 23.34 15.85 11.46
N LEU A 89 22.05 16.05 11.18
CA LEU A 89 21.48 17.36 10.95
C LEU A 89 21.59 18.27 12.18
N ASP A 90 21.30 17.73 13.36
CA ASP A 90 21.36 18.46 14.61
C ASP A 90 22.83 18.84 14.97
N ASN A 91 23.76 17.93 14.86
CA ASN A 91 25.18 18.14 15.17
C ASN A 91 25.89 19.11 14.21
N ASN A 92 25.34 19.28 13.00
CA ASN A 92 25.92 20.20 11.98
C ASN A 92 25.12 21.51 11.84
N ASN A 93 24.15 21.79 12.72
CA ASN A 93 23.29 22.98 12.69
C ASN A 93 22.54 23.14 11.35
N LEU A 94 22.11 22.02 10.76
CA LEU A 94 21.33 21.98 9.52
C LEU A 94 19.84 21.77 9.75
N ALA A 95 19.46 21.31 10.93
CA ALA A 95 18.10 20.86 11.24
C ALA A 95 17.04 21.93 11.05
N ASP A 96 17.33 23.19 11.45
CA ASP A 96 16.34 24.27 11.40
C ASP A 96 15.95 24.63 9.96
N ASN A 97 16.87 24.49 9.01
CA ASN A 97 16.63 24.80 7.60
C ASN A 97 16.56 23.53 6.70
N THR A 98 16.16 22.43 7.26
CA THR A 98 15.98 21.16 6.51
C THR A 98 14.60 20.59 6.75
N LEU A 99 13.83 20.42 5.66
CA LEU A 99 12.61 19.62 5.69
C LEU A 99 12.97 18.14 5.60
N VAL A 100 12.70 17.39 6.65
CA VAL A 100 12.80 15.93 6.68
C VAL A 100 11.41 15.33 6.58
N ILE A 101 11.19 14.43 5.63
CA ILE A 101 9.96 13.67 5.49
C ILE A 101 10.31 12.18 5.55
N TYR A 102 9.60 11.45 6.40
CA TYR A 102 9.60 9.99 6.41
C TYR A 102 8.24 9.50 5.93
N THR A 103 8.23 8.69 4.87
CA THR A 103 7.03 8.14 4.26
C THR A 103 7.36 6.88 3.47
N SER A 104 6.37 6.28 2.84
CA SER A 104 6.49 5.18 1.87
C SER A 104 5.79 5.55 0.56
N ASP A 105 6.11 4.85 -0.51
CA ASP A 105 5.44 4.97 -1.81
C ASP A 105 4.03 4.36 -1.80
N GLN A 106 3.80 3.33 -0.98
CA GLN A 106 2.51 2.68 -0.72
C GLN A 106 2.52 1.97 0.65
N GLY A 107 1.34 1.52 1.07
CA GLY A 107 1.20 0.60 2.20
C GLY A 107 1.51 -0.85 1.83
N PHE A 108 1.16 -1.81 2.70
CA PHE A 108 1.48 -3.22 2.50
C PHE A 108 0.59 -4.13 3.35
N PHE A 109 0.00 -5.16 2.75
CA PHE A 109 -0.69 -6.23 3.46
C PHE A 109 0.32 -7.15 4.16
N MET A 110 0.09 -7.46 5.41
CA MET A 110 0.92 -8.38 6.20
C MET A 110 0.15 -9.62 6.65
N GLY A 111 -0.92 -9.98 5.95
CA GLY A 111 -1.79 -11.10 6.24
C GLY A 111 -3.26 -10.71 6.33
N GLU A 112 -3.58 -9.43 6.37
CA GLU A 112 -4.93 -8.92 6.32
C GLU A 112 -5.61 -9.42 5.03
N HIS A 113 -6.90 -9.71 5.09
CA HIS A 113 -7.67 -10.33 3.99
C HIS A 113 -7.08 -11.66 3.47
N GLY A 114 -6.13 -12.27 4.18
CA GLY A 114 -5.37 -13.44 3.70
C GLY A 114 -4.33 -13.12 2.63
N TRP A 115 -4.03 -11.86 2.41
CA TRP A 115 -3.10 -11.37 1.39
C TRP A 115 -1.79 -10.89 1.99
N PHE A 116 -0.83 -10.73 1.08
CA PHE A 116 0.35 -9.96 1.34
C PHE A 116 0.81 -9.32 0.03
N ASP A 117 1.62 -8.22 0.09
CA ASP A 117 1.87 -7.30 -1.01
C ASP A 117 0.90 -6.09 -0.99
N LYS A 118 0.57 -5.45 -2.13
CA LYS A 118 0.05 -4.07 -2.17
C LYS A 118 -0.70 -3.72 -3.45
N ARG A 119 -1.56 -4.58 -3.97
CA ARG A 119 -2.17 -4.33 -5.28
C ARG A 119 -3.62 -3.85 -5.24
N PHE A 120 -4.27 -4.01 -4.10
CA PHE A 120 -5.69 -3.71 -3.95
C PHE A 120 -5.91 -2.39 -3.23
N MET A 121 -7.00 -1.71 -3.54
CA MET A 121 -7.35 -0.40 -2.99
C MET A 121 -7.97 -0.51 -1.58
N TYR A 122 -7.34 -1.27 -0.68
CA TYR A 122 -7.70 -1.32 0.74
C TYR A 122 -6.74 -0.46 1.58
N GLU A 123 -7.13 -0.13 2.82
CA GLU A 123 -6.34 0.77 3.67
C GLU A 123 -4.91 0.29 3.85
N GLU A 124 -4.67 -1.02 3.94
CA GLU A 124 -3.33 -1.60 4.05
C GLU A 124 -2.41 -1.19 2.89
N SER A 125 -2.95 -1.04 1.68
CA SER A 125 -2.20 -0.55 0.52
C SER A 125 -2.14 0.96 0.43
N LEU A 126 -3.18 1.67 0.86
CA LEU A 126 -3.31 3.10 0.67
C LEU A 126 -2.74 3.92 1.83
N GLN A 127 -2.81 3.39 3.06
CA GLN A 127 -2.37 4.11 4.24
C GLN A 127 -0.87 3.91 4.47
N MET A 128 -0.11 4.98 4.26
CA MET A 128 1.34 5.04 4.52
C MET A 128 1.62 5.91 5.73
N PRO A 129 2.73 5.66 6.45
CA PRO A 129 3.21 6.64 7.41
C PRO A 129 3.58 7.95 6.71
N PHE A 130 3.28 9.08 7.32
CA PHE A 130 3.77 10.38 6.89
C PHE A 130 4.17 11.20 8.11
N LEU A 131 5.46 11.41 8.26
CA LEU A 131 6.05 12.21 9.31
C LEU A 131 6.88 13.32 8.70
N ALA A 132 6.71 14.55 9.17
CA ALA A 132 7.47 15.70 8.70
C ALA A 132 8.10 16.46 9.86
N ARG A 133 9.38 16.82 9.70
CA ARG A 133 10.13 17.67 10.63
C ARG A 133 10.73 18.84 9.86
N PHE A 134 10.42 20.06 10.28
CA PHE A 134 11.03 21.29 9.81
C PHE A 134 10.93 22.34 10.90
N PRO A 135 11.87 22.36 11.86
CA PRO A 135 11.74 23.13 13.10
C PRO A 135 11.46 24.63 12.89
N GLU A 136 12.03 25.24 11.86
CA GLU A 136 11.80 26.66 11.56
C GLU A 136 10.35 26.95 11.15
N LYS A 137 9.68 26.03 10.44
CA LYS A 137 8.37 26.29 9.81
C LYS A 137 7.23 25.44 10.37
N ILE A 138 7.52 24.22 10.87
CA ILE A 138 6.51 23.25 11.30
C ILE A 138 6.55 23.10 12.82
N PRO A 139 5.49 23.49 13.54
CA PRO A 139 5.40 23.26 14.98
C PRO A 139 5.38 21.77 15.31
N GLY A 140 6.15 21.35 16.30
CA GLY A 140 6.21 19.95 16.73
C GLY A 140 4.93 19.46 17.41
N GLY A 141 4.72 18.13 17.43
CA GLY A 141 3.64 17.46 18.15
C GLY A 141 2.25 17.61 17.53
N GLN A 142 2.13 18.02 16.27
CA GLN A 142 0.85 18.13 15.58
C GLN A 142 0.44 16.82 14.93
N ILE A 143 -0.86 16.56 14.93
CA ILE A 143 -1.50 15.50 14.13
C ILE A 143 -2.48 16.19 13.17
N ASN A 144 -2.42 15.84 11.90
CA ASN A 144 -3.33 16.34 10.87
C ASN A 144 -4.03 15.15 10.18
N GLU A 145 -5.35 15.16 10.20
CA GLU A 145 -6.19 14.10 9.64
C GLU A 145 -6.77 14.44 8.26
N SER A 146 -6.21 15.45 7.59
CA SER A 146 -6.62 15.79 6.23
C SER A 146 -6.13 14.75 5.23
N LEU A 147 -6.94 14.50 4.19
CA LEU A 147 -6.54 13.59 3.12
C LEU A 147 -5.32 14.16 2.38
N ALA A 148 -4.34 13.30 2.16
CA ALA A 148 -3.13 13.60 1.43
C ALA A 148 -2.78 12.44 0.49
N CYS A 149 -2.11 12.74 -0.61
CA CYS A 149 -1.67 11.75 -1.59
C CYS A 149 -0.18 11.93 -1.90
N ASN A 150 0.43 10.90 -2.46
CA ASN A 150 1.81 10.98 -2.95
C ASN A 150 2.02 12.03 -4.05
N ILE A 151 0.99 12.36 -4.84
CA ILE A 151 1.04 13.45 -5.83
C ILE A 151 1.19 14.84 -5.20
N ASP A 152 0.93 14.99 -3.90
CA ASP A 152 1.06 16.24 -3.15
C ASP A 152 2.52 16.53 -2.75
N PHE A 153 3.43 15.57 -2.86
CA PHE A 153 4.83 15.74 -2.42
C PHE A 153 5.61 16.72 -3.31
N ALA A 154 5.52 16.54 -4.62
CA ALA A 154 6.25 17.42 -5.54
C ALA A 154 5.82 18.90 -5.44
N PRO A 155 4.50 19.24 -5.41
CA PRO A 155 4.06 20.62 -5.12
C PRO A 155 4.56 21.12 -3.76
N THR A 156 4.61 20.25 -2.74
CA THR A 156 5.10 20.63 -1.41
C THR A 156 6.59 21.00 -1.43
N PHE A 157 7.42 20.25 -2.15
CA PHE A 157 8.85 20.56 -2.27
C PHE A 157 9.07 21.88 -2.98
N LEU A 158 8.30 22.15 -4.04
CA LEU A 158 8.39 23.45 -4.74
C LEU A 158 7.95 24.61 -3.85
N ASP A 159 6.87 24.43 -3.08
CA ASP A 159 6.35 25.45 -2.16
C ASP A 159 7.36 25.76 -1.04
N VAL A 160 7.96 24.73 -0.45
CA VAL A 160 9.02 24.89 0.57
C VAL A 160 10.24 25.62 0.01
N ALA A 161 10.57 25.36 -1.26
CA ALA A 161 11.65 26.04 -1.98
C ALA A 161 11.27 27.44 -2.51
N GLU A 162 10.04 27.91 -2.24
CA GLU A 162 9.49 29.19 -2.71
C GLU A 162 9.46 29.31 -4.25
N LEU A 163 9.29 28.15 -4.91
CA LEU A 163 9.19 28.06 -6.36
C LEU A 163 7.73 27.97 -6.80
N LYS A 164 7.45 28.46 -8.00
CA LYS A 164 6.10 28.37 -8.57
C LYS A 164 5.74 26.94 -8.90
N ILE A 165 4.62 26.45 -8.37
CA ILE A 165 4.04 25.15 -8.69
C ILE A 165 3.48 25.19 -10.13
N PRO A 166 3.94 24.31 -11.05
CA PRO A 166 3.40 24.23 -12.40
C PRO A 166 1.93 23.81 -12.42
N THR A 167 1.16 24.37 -13.34
CA THR A 167 -0.29 24.13 -13.45
C THR A 167 -0.66 22.72 -13.90
N TYR A 168 0.26 21.95 -14.45
CA TYR A 168 0.02 20.55 -14.81
C TYR A 168 0.11 19.58 -13.64
N MET A 169 0.62 20.01 -12.48
CA MET A 169 0.63 19.21 -11.27
C MET A 169 -0.78 19.11 -10.68
N GLN A 170 -1.26 17.89 -10.48
CA GLN A 170 -2.61 17.63 -9.96
C GLN A 170 -2.67 17.66 -8.44
N GLY A 171 -1.54 17.47 -7.75
CA GLY A 171 -1.44 17.55 -6.30
C GLY A 171 -1.42 18.98 -5.76
N SER A 172 -1.58 19.10 -4.45
CA SER A 172 -1.56 20.37 -3.70
C SER A 172 -0.45 20.34 -2.64
N SER A 173 0.17 21.52 -2.37
CA SER A 173 1.18 21.60 -1.32
C SER A 173 0.63 21.20 0.06
N LEU A 174 1.31 20.32 0.76
CA LEU A 174 1.01 19.92 2.14
C LEU A 174 1.52 20.97 3.17
N LEU A 175 2.33 21.93 2.75
CA LEU A 175 2.94 22.92 3.65
C LEU A 175 1.89 23.68 4.51
N PRO A 176 0.74 24.13 3.96
CA PRO A 176 -0.29 24.73 4.78
C PRO A 176 -0.80 23.81 5.91
N LEU A 177 -1.03 22.53 5.60
CA LEU A 177 -1.46 21.54 6.61
C LEU A 177 -0.40 21.33 7.68
N MET A 178 0.84 21.19 7.29
CA MET A 178 1.98 21.00 8.20
C MET A 178 2.19 22.21 9.12
N THR A 179 1.83 23.40 8.65
CA THR A 179 1.89 24.65 9.45
C THR A 179 0.60 24.96 10.22
N GLY A 180 -0.33 24.02 10.29
CA GLY A 180 -1.59 24.14 11.04
C GLY A 180 -2.67 24.95 10.34
N LYS A 181 -2.56 25.17 9.04
CA LYS A 181 -3.54 25.92 8.24
C LYS A 181 -4.30 24.98 7.32
N LEU A 182 -5.61 24.85 7.49
CA LEU A 182 -6.45 24.09 6.55
C LEU A 182 -6.99 25.04 5.47
N PRO A 183 -6.58 24.88 4.20
CA PRO A 183 -7.16 25.64 3.10
C PRO A 183 -8.66 25.33 2.94
N LYS A 184 -9.46 26.35 2.61
CA LYS A 184 -10.93 26.18 2.45
C LYS A 184 -11.32 25.21 1.35
N ASN A 185 -10.49 25.09 0.34
CA ASN A 185 -10.67 24.23 -0.84
C ASN A 185 -9.76 23.00 -0.79
N TRP A 186 -9.39 22.53 0.40
CA TRP A 186 -8.62 21.30 0.52
C TRP A 186 -9.41 20.12 -0.02
N GLN A 187 -8.69 19.17 -0.62
CA GLN A 187 -9.29 17.96 -1.20
C GLN A 187 -10.09 17.18 -0.15
N THR A 188 -11.30 16.79 -0.52
CA THR A 188 -12.20 15.99 0.32
C THR A 188 -12.22 14.53 -0.08
N VAL A 189 -11.60 14.19 -1.21
CA VAL A 189 -11.52 12.85 -1.75
C VAL A 189 -10.13 12.63 -2.38
N VAL A 190 -9.70 11.39 -2.37
CA VAL A 190 -8.53 10.91 -3.11
C VAL A 190 -8.95 9.85 -4.11
N TYR A 191 -8.30 9.85 -5.28
CA TYR A 191 -8.55 8.93 -6.37
C TYR A 191 -7.38 7.96 -6.52
N HIS A 192 -7.70 6.70 -6.85
CA HIS A 192 -6.74 5.66 -7.15
C HIS A 192 -7.16 4.87 -8.39
N ARG A 193 -6.21 4.44 -9.21
CA ARG A 193 -6.45 3.51 -10.31
C ARG A 193 -5.32 2.50 -10.43
N TYR A 194 -5.66 1.22 -10.60
CA TYR A 194 -4.76 0.10 -10.85
C TYR A 194 -5.01 -0.47 -12.24
N TRP A 195 -3.97 -0.51 -13.08
CA TRP A 195 -4.05 -0.83 -14.50
C TRP A 195 -3.66 -2.26 -14.86
N MET A 196 -2.82 -2.91 -14.04
CA MET A 196 -2.19 -4.19 -14.37
C MET A 196 -3.14 -5.36 -14.10
N HIS A 197 -4.15 -5.51 -15.00
CA HIS A 197 -5.14 -6.57 -14.86
C HIS A 197 -4.51 -7.96 -14.90
N ARG A 198 -4.62 -8.69 -13.77
CA ARG A 198 -4.22 -10.09 -13.62
C ARG A 198 -2.84 -10.40 -14.19
N ASP A 199 -1.87 -9.54 -13.91
CA ASP A 199 -0.49 -9.82 -14.28
C ASP A 199 -0.01 -11.16 -13.69
N PRO A 200 0.98 -11.83 -14.33
CA PRO A 200 1.41 -13.19 -13.95
C PRO A 200 1.94 -13.31 -12.53
N ASP A 201 2.45 -12.22 -11.95
CA ASP A 201 3.08 -12.24 -10.63
C ASP A 201 2.06 -12.02 -9.50
N HIS A 202 1.10 -11.11 -9.68
CA HIS A 202 0.18 -10.69 -8.62
C HIS A 202 -1.24 -11.20 -8.81
N ASN A 203 -1.67 -11.44 -10.05
CA ASN A 203 -3.04 -11.83 -10.39
C ASN A 203 -4.11 -10.90 -9.78
N ALA A 204 -3.77 -9.62 -9.65
CA ALA A 204 -4.67 -8.61 -9.14
C ALA A 204 -5.56 -8.06 -10.25
N TYR A 205 -6.83 -7.87 -9.94
CA TYR A 205 -7.82 -7.34 -10.88
C TYR A 205 -7.70 -5.82 -11.02
N SER A 206 -7.88 -5.32 -12.24
CA SER A 206 -7.86 -3.89 -12.50
C SER A 206 -9.08 -3.19 -11.91
N HIS A 207 -8.84 -2.06 -11.28
CA HIS A 207 -9.86 -1.31 -10.57
C HIS A 207 -9.49 0.17 -10.46
N TYR A 208 -10.48 0.97 -10.13
CA TYR A 208 -10.29 2.33 -9.66
C TYR A 208 -11.30 2.66 -8.57
N GLY A 209 -11.09 3.75 -7.88
CA GLY A 209 -11.99 4.14 -6.83
C GLY A 209 -11.67 5.49 -6.22
N ILE A 210 -12.48 5.83 -5.24
CA ILE A 210 -12.38 7.08 -4.50
C ILE A 210 -12.49 6.82 -3.00
N ARG A 211 -11.76 7.59 -2.22
CA ARG A 211 -11.75 7.55 -0.76
C ARG A 211 -11.99 8.94 -0.21
N ASP A 212 -13.03 9.11 0.59
CA ASP A 212 -13.19 10.29 1.45
C ASP A 212 -12.75 9.96 2.89
N LYS A 213 -13.08 10.77 3.89
CA LYS A 213 -12.68 10.49 5.29
C LYS A 213 -13.39 9.30 5.94
N ARG A 214 -14.50 8.85 5.38
CA ARG A 214 -15.30 7.76 5.95
C ARG A 214 -15.53 6.62 4.99
N TYR A 215 -15.83 6.93 3.73
CA TYR A 215 -16.26 5.95 2.76
C TYR A 215 -15.20 5.70 1.69
N LYS A 216 -15.14 4.47 1.23
CA LYS A 216 -14.33 4.05 0.09
C LYS A 216 -15.25 3.36 -0.92
N LEU A 217 -15.24 3.82 -2.16
CA LEU A 217 -15.94 3.22 -3.29
C LEU A 217 -14.92 2.71 -4.30
N ILE A 218 -15.03 1.43 -4.67
CA ILE A 218 -14.14 0.77 -5.64
C ILE A 218 -14.99 0.21 -6.77
N PHE A 219 -14.52 0.38 -8.00
CA PHE A 219 -15.08 -0.26 -9.19
C PHE A 219 -14.04 -1.17 -9.83
N TRP A 220 -14.34 -2.45 -9.87
CA TRP A 220 -13.55 -3.47 -10.53
C TRP A 220 -13.98 -3.52 -12.00
N TYR A 221 -13.22 -2.86 -12.88
CA TYR A 221 -13.58 -2.79 -14.30
C TYR A 221 -13.06 -3.99 -15.10
N ASN A 222 -12.11 -4.74 -14.56
CA ASN A 222 -11.66 -6.05 -15.03
C ASN A 222 -11.24 -6.09 -16.51
N GLU A 223 -10.45 -5.09 -16.93
CA GLU A 223 -9.94 -4.97 -18.29
C GLU A 223 -8.44 -4.74 -18.30
N GLY A 224 -7.76 -5.40 -19.25
CA GLY A 224 -6.31 -5.28 -19.44
C GLY A 224 -5.89 -4.29 -20.52
N TYR A 225 -6.82 -3.85 -21.39
CA TYR A 225 -6.59 -2.90 -22.49
C TYR A 225 -5.40 -3.25 -23.39
N GLU A 226 -5.08 -4.53 -23.51
CA GLU A 226 -3.92 -5.02 -24.26
C GLU A 226 -2.58 -4.39 -23.80
N LEU A 227 -2.51 -3.89 -22.57
CA LEU A 227 -1.28 -3.35 -22.02
C LEU A 227 -0.25 -4.47 -21.82
N PRO A 228 1.04 -4.21 -22.08
CA PRO A 228 2.08 -5.21 -21.87
C PRO A 228 2.10 -5.71 -20.42
N GLY A 229 2.06 -7.03 -20.24
CA GLY A 229 2.07 -7.67 -18.91
C GLY A 229 0.69 -7.87 -18.29
N THR A 230 -0.40 -7.46 -18.93
CA THR A 230 -1.77 -7.74 -18.48
C THR A 230 -2.36 -8.99 -19.15
N ASN A 231 -3.35 -9.59 -18.51
CA ASN A 231 -4.26 -10.55 -19.13
C ASN A 231 -5.39 -9.83 -19.86
N HIS A 232 -6.08 -10.57 -20.73
CA HIS A 232 -7.34 -10.11 -21.30
C HIS A 232 -8.36 -9.89 -20.17
N GLY A 233 -9.22 -8.91 -20.36
CA GLY A 233 -10.34 -8.70 -19.47
C GLY A 233 -11.56 -9.54 -19.83
N GLY A 234 -12.73 -9.11 -19.37
CA GLY A 234 -14.02 -9.73 -19.66
C GLY A 234 -14.63 -10.48 -18.49
N GLU A 235 -14.02 -10.41 -17.32
CA GLU A 235 -14.66 -10.85 -16.09
C GLU A 235 -15.77 -9.88 -15.67
N ASP A 236 -16.72 -10.36 -14.85
CA ASP A 236 -17.83 -9.57 -14.35
C ASP A 236 -17.33 -8.33 -13.61
N ARG A 237 -17.94 -7.20 -13.90
CA ARG A 237 -17.64 -5.93 -13.24
C ARG A 237 -18.34 -5.86 -11.89
N GLU A 238 -17.68 -5.32 -10.90
CA GLU A 238 -18.19 -5.30 -9.53
C GLU A 238 -17.94 -3.95 -8.84
N TRP A 239 -18.84 -3.61 -7.93
CA TRP A 239 -18.70 -2.47 -7.04
C TRP A 239 -18.50 -2.91 -5.61
N GLU A 240 -17.62 -2.20 -4.90
CA GLU A 240 -17.48 -2.32 -3.45
C GLU A 240 -17.64 -0.95 -2.81
N LEU A 241 -18.37 -0.91 -1.71
CA LEU A 241 -18.44 0.24 -0.81
C LEU A 241 -18.09 -0.20 0.60
N PHE A 242 -17.19 0.52 1.23
CA PHE A 242 -16.83 0.30 2.64
C PHE A 242 -17.12 1.56 3.46
N ASP A 243 -17.71 1.38 4.64
CA ASP A 243 -17.79 2.38 5.69
C ASP A 243 -16.62 2.18 6.64
N CYS A 244 -15.49 2.79 6.35
CA CYS A 244 -14.24 2.58 7.09
C CYS A 244 -14.28 3.08 8.54
N GLN A 245 -15.36 3.76 8.95
CA GLN A 245 -15.58 4.12 10.34
C GLN A 245 -16.27 2.99 11.11
N GLU A 246 -17.26 2.32 10.50
CA GLU A 246 -17.98 1.20 11.10
C GLU A 246 -17.24 -0.14 10.89
N ASP A 247 -16.54 -0.26 9.76
CA ASP A 247 -15.74 -1.42 9.37
C ASP A 247 -14.32 -1.00 8.96
N PRO A 248 -13.46 -0.67 9.92
CA PRO A 248 -12.09 -0.20 9.65
C PRO A 248 -11.18 -1.27 9.01
N LEU A 249 -11.60 -2.53 9.01
CA LEU A 249 -10.88 -3.63 8.36
C LEU A 249 -11.43 -3.98 6.97
N GLU A 250 -12.44 -3.24 6.49
CA GLU A 250 -13.00 -3.40 5.14
C GLU A 250 -13.40 -4.84 4.79
N LEU A 251 -14.06 -5.52 5.74
CA LEU A 251 -14.46 -6.93 5.62
C LEU A 251 -15.84 -7.09 4.95
N PHE A 252 -16.68 -6.06 4.96
CA PHE A 252 -18.06 -6.14 4.53
C PHE A 252 -18.37 -5.13 3.43
N ASN A 253 -18.55 -5.63 2.20
CA ASN A 253 -19.04 -4.81 1.10
C ASN A 253 -20.51 -4.44 1.33
N VAL A 254 -20.77 -3.16 1.57
CA VAL A 254 -22.12 -2.61 1.82
C VAL A 254 -22.74 -1.92 0.61
N TYR A 255 -22.16 -2.07 -0.60
CA TYR A 255 -22.64 -1.42 -1.82
C TYR A 255 -24.12 -1.70 -2.11
N SER A 256 -24.57 -2.93 -1.91
CA SER A 256 -25.95 -3.35 -2.16
C SER A 256 -26.89 -3.15 -0.96
N ASP A 257 -26.41 -2.69 0.20
CA ASP A 257 -27.25 -2.44 1.36
C ASP A 257 -28.10 -1.17 1.14
N PRO A 258 -29.45 -1.28 1.21
CA PRO A 258 -30.36 -0.14 1.03
C PRO A 258 -30.07 1.06 1.95
N LYS A 259 -29.46 0.84 3.11
CA LYS A 259 -29.09 1.91 4.05
C LYS A 259 -28.01 2.84 3.47
N TYR A 260 -27.17 2.33 2.60
CA TYR A 260 -26.06 3.08 1.99
C TYR A 260 -26.36 3.62 0.60
N ARG A 261 -27.60 3.47 0.07
CA ARG A 261 -27.99 3.93 -1.27
C ARG A 261 -27.60 5.39 -1.54
N ASN A 262 -27.85 6.29 -0.60
CA ASN A 262 -27.51 7.70 -0.76
C ASN A 262 -25.99 7.91 -0.76
N VAL A 263 -25.25 7.13 0.03
CA VAL A 263 -23.79 7.17 0.06
C VAL A 263 -23.22 6.69 -1.27
N VAL A 264 -23.72 5.57 -1.81
CA VAL A 264 -23.36 5.07 -3.15
C VAL A 264 -23.53 6.17 -4.19
N GLN A 265 -24.68 6.83 -4.24
CA GLN A 265 -24.94 7.91 -5.21
C GLN A 265 -23.95 9.08 -5.04
N GLN A 266 -23.69 9.52 -3.81
CA GLN A 266 -22.74 10.60 -3.52
C GLN A 266 -21.31 10.24 -3.91
N MET A 267 -20.86 9.04 -3.55
CA MET A 267 -19.51 8.58 -3.85
C MET A 267 -19.32 8.35 -5.36
N THR A 268 -20.33 7.80 -6.06
CA THR A 268 -20.28 7.65 -7.53
C THR A 268 -20.19 9.01 -8.23
N LEU A 269 -20.99 9.98 -7.79
CA LEU A 269 -20.92 11.34 -8.33
C LEU A 269 -19.55 11.98 -8.07
N ALA A 270 -19.00 11.82 -6.85
CA ALA A 270 -17.68 12.33 -6.49
C ALA A 270 -16.58 11.66 -7.33
N LEU A 271 -16.68 10.35 -7.56
CA LEU A 271 -15.75 9.58 -8.40
C LEU A 271 -15.78 10.11 -9.85
N THR A 272 -16.95 10.18 -10.46
CA THR A 272 -17.11 10.68 -11.84
C THR A 272 -16.61 12.12 -11.99
N THR A 273 -16.93 12.98 -11.01
CA THR A 273 -16.45 14.36 -10.99
C THR A 273 -14.91 14.40 -10.92
N LYS A 274 -14.32 13.61 -10.04
CA LYS A 274 -12.85 13.56 -9.88
C LYS A 274 -12.16 13.03 -11.13
N MET A 275 -12.69 11.99 -11.76
CA MET A 275 -12.18 11.46 -13.02
C MET A 275 -12.20 12.52 -14.12
N SER A 276 -13.32 13.25 -14.25
CA SER A 276 -13.42 14.35 -15.21
C SER A 276 -12.40 15.46 -14.94
N GLU A 277 -12.17 15.82 -13.67
CA GLU A 277 -11.20 16.86 -13.29
C GLU A 277 -9.76 16.50 -13.70
N ILE A 278 -9.41 15.22 -13.61
CA ILE A 278 -8.04 14.74 -13.90
C ILE A 278 -7.87 14.23 -15.34
N GLY A 279 -8.94 14.24 -16.15
CA GLY A 279 -8.93 13.77 -17.53
C GLY A 279 -8.87 12.26 -17.66
N ASP A 280 -9.40 11.53 -16.69
CA ASP A 280 -9.59 10.08 -16.76
C ASP A 280 -11.02 9.76 -17.20
N GLU A 281 -11.21 8.63 -17.88
CA GLU A 281 -12.51 8.24 -18.42
C GLU A 281 -13.10 7.07 -17.59
N PRO A 282 -14.39 7.17 -17.18
CA PRO A 282 -15.04 6.10 -16.43
C PRO A 282 -15.39 4.90 -17.32
N GLU A 283 -15.24 3.70 -16.76
CA GLU A 283 -15.68 2.44 -17.33
C GLU A 283 -17.08 2.03 -16.81
N HIS A 284 -17.55 2.68 -15.78
CA HIS A 284 -18.90 2.49 -15.24
C HIS A 284 -19.91 3.37 -15.97
N GLU A 285 -21.16 2.96 -15.96
CA GLU A 285 -22.27 3.78 -16.48
C GLU A 285 -22.44 5.04 -15.62
N ILE A 286 -22.59 6.18 -16.29
CA ILE A 286 -22.76 7.51 -15.66
C ILE A 286 -24.25 7.79 -15.43
#